data_a71bd3b249a59849121c1c989c04c91c
#
_entry.id   a71bd3b249a59849121c1c989c04c91c
#
_cell.length_a   1.000
_cell.length_b   1.000
_cell.length_c   1.000
_cell.angle_alpha   90.00
_cell.angle_beta   90.00
_cell.angle_gamma   90.00
#
_symmetry.space_group_name_H-M   'P 1'
#
loop_
_entity.id
_entity.type
_entity.pdbx_description
1 polymer ?
#
loop_
_entity_poly.entity_id
_entity_poly.type
_entity_poly.pdbx_seq_one_letter_code
_entity_poly.pdbx_strand_id
1 'polypeptide(L)'
;MPLESLIPKDIPDGWALIEGPRIYTKKSLFEHIDGQAELFFKYGFQRSVFTIYQNRENPNHQIELDIYDMGNVLQAFGIFSRFRSEDRVLGIGLDSYLDDQSALFYKGKYFVMVYSTESNPLVLKQFSMAVSLKITDHSPPPKEIGYFPKNGFKPGSIQYFPEGLLGYQFLKRGFQGTYIEKEENKGEGKEFHLFLAIFKNPQEAISALKVFRDNLYKKGKIDRGSPSPFGSNALKGEDPYQGRVIIVQKGQYLLGIAGFEKEKTVEDHFKEFIRNTR
;
A
#
# COMPACT_ATOMS: atom_id res chain seq x y z
N MET A 1 18.39 8.57 14.88
CA MET A 1 17.61 8.82 16.11
C MET A 1 17.27 7.46 16.72
N PRO A 2 17.43 7.25 18.04
CA PRO A 2 16.95 6.04 18.71
C PRO A 2 15.43 5.92 18.56
N LEU A 3 14.95 4.71 18.32
CA LEU A 3 13.52 4.49 18.05
C LEU A 3 12.66 4.80 19.30
N GLU A 4 13.21 4.57 20.46
CA GLU A 4 12.60 4.85 21.77
C GLU A 4 12.29 6.33 21.98
N SER A 5 13.03 7.22 21.30
CA SER A 5 12.77 8.67 21.39
C SER A 5 11.47 9.09 20.73
N LEU A 6 10.86 8.21 19.90
CA LEU A 6 9.55 8.42 19.27
C LEU A 6 8.39 8.08 20.23
N ILE A 7 8.65 7.40 21.35
CA ILE A 7 7.63 7.09 22.34
C ILE A 7 7.14 8.42 22.97
N PRO A 8 5.82 8.69 22.93
CA PRO A 8 5.29 9.93 23.47
C PRO A 8 5.39 9.95 24.99
N LYS A 9 5.87 11.07 25.53
CA LYS A 9 5.82 11.36 26.97
C LYS A 9 4.57 12.15 27.33
N ASP A 10 4.14 13.01 26.41
CA ASP A 10 2.90 13.79 26.50
C ASP A 10 1.77 12.93 25.95
N ILE A 11 1.15 12.15 26.81
CA ILE A 11 0.02 11.26 26.55
C ILE A 11 -1.25 11.86 27.15
N PRO A 12 -2.45 11.44 26.72
CA PRO A 12 -3.69 11.92 27.30
C PRO A 12 -3.75 11.72 28.81
N ASP A 13 -4.41 12.64 29.52
CA ASP A 13 -4.63 12.53 30.96
C ASP A 13 -5.32 11.20 31.30
N GLY A 14 -5.00 10.66 32.47
CA GLY A 14 -5.53 9.37 32.91
C GLY A 14 -4.80 8.14 32.41
N TRP A 15 -3.80 8.28 31.52
CA TRP A 15 -3.00 7.16 31.01
C TRP A 15 -1.61 7.10 31.64
N ALA A 16 -1.06 5.91 31.72
CA ALA A 16 0.30 5.66 32.22
C ALA A 16 0.99 4.56 31.40
N LEU A 17 2.25 4.73 31.09
CA LEU A 17 3.11 3.68 30.54
C LEU A 17 3.30 2.60 31.60
N ILE A 18 2.87 1.36 31.30
CA ILE A 18 3.00 0.22 32.22
C ILE A 18 3.98 -0.83 31.74
N GLU A 19 4.26 -0.87 30.42
CA GLU A 19 5.17 -1.85 29.85
C GLU A 19 5.98 -1.27 28.70
N GLY A 20 7.25 -1.67 28.63
CA GLY A 20 8.20 -1.26 27.60
C GLY A 20 9.11 -0.10 28.03
N PRO A 21 9.94 0.43 27.09
CA PRO A 21 10.03 0.02 25.68
C PRO A 21 10.65 -1.37 25.49
N ARG A 22 10.04 -2.20 24.69
CA ARG A 22 10.62 -3.45 24.16
C ARG A 22 11.06 -3.23 22.72
N ILE A 23 12.31 -3.56 22.43
CA ILE A 23 12.89 -3.41 21.08
C ILE A 23 12.94 -4.77 20.41
N TYR A 24 12.39 -4.83 19.19
CA TYR A 24 12.46 -6.03 18.35
C TYR A 24 13.33 -5.76 17.12
N THR A 25 14.12 -6.76 16.76
CA THR A 25 14.98 -6.80 15.58
C THR A 25 14.50 -7.89 14.62
N LYS A 26 15.16 -8.04 13.48
CA LYS A 26 14.86 -9.15 12.56
C LYS A 26 14.96 -10.54 13.20
N LYS A 27 15.74 -10.66 14.29
CA LYS A 27 15.94 -11.94 14.99
C LYS A 27 14.86 -12.23 16.04
N SER A 28 14.15 -11.21 16.53
CA SER A 28 13.19 -11.33 17.63
C SER A 28 11.78 -10.86 17.28
N LEU A 29 11.53 -10.32 16.09
CA LEU A 29 10.19 -9.82 15.72
C LEU A 29 9.12 -10.91 15.79
N PHE A 30 9.45 -12.16 15.48
CA PHE A 30 8.54 -13.29 15.55
C PHE A 30 8.01 -13.56 16.97
N GLU A 31 8.75 -13.14 18.02
CA GLU A 31 8.32 -13.27 19.41
C GLU A 31 7.17 -12.29 19.74
N HIS A 32 6.99 -11.26 18.93
CA HIS A 32 5.98 -10.22 19.13
C HIS A 32 4.76 -10.37 18.20
N ILE A 33 5.02 -10.54 16.90
CA ILE A 33 3.94 -10.57 15.88
C ILE A 33 3.83 -11.92 15.16
N ASP A 34 4.50 -12.98 15.67
CA ASP A 34 4.43 -14.38 15.22
C ASP A 34 4.38 -14.52 13.70
N GLY A 35 3.37 -15.18 13.14
CA GLY A 35 3.24 -15.46 11.70
C GLY A 35 3.24 -14.24 10.78
N GLN A 36 3.14 -13.00 11.30
CA GLN A 36 3.20 -11.79 10.48
C GLN A 36 4.63 -11.29 10.23
N ALA A 37 5.64 -11.75 10.97
CA ALA A 37 7.01 -11.25 10.88
C ALA A 37 7.58 -11.35 9.45
N GLU A 38 7.31 -12.44 8.74
CA GLU A 38 7.75 -12.65 7.36
C GLU A 38 7.20 -11.56 6.40
N LEU A 39 5.96 -11.11 6.62
CA LEU A 39 5.39 -10.02 5.85
C LEU A 39 6.20 -8.74 6.06
N PHE A 40 6.49 -8.38 7.30
CA PHE A 40 7.28 -7.20 7.63
C PHE A 40 8.70 -7.27 7.04
N PHE A 41 9.33 -8.45 7.02
CA PHE A 41 10.66 -8.63 6.41
C PHE A 41 10.64 -8.35 4.90
N LYS A 42 9.59 -8.78 4.19
CA LYS A 42 9.40 -8.46 2.76
C LYS A 42 9.31 -6.96 2.50
N TYR A 43 8.72 -6.21 3.43
CA TYR A 43 8.64 -4.75 3.40
C TYR A 43 9.82 -4.05 4.08
N GLY A 44 10.96 -4.71 4.19
CA GLY A 44 12.22 -4.08 4.57
C GLY A 44 12.37 -3.72 6.04
N PHE A 45 11.59 -4.31 6.94
CA PHE A 45 11.68 -4.13 8.39
C PHE A 45 13.12 -4.11 8.89
N GLN A 46 13.44 -3.13 9.73
CA GLN A 46 14.76 -2.99 10.36
C GLN A 46 14.68 -3.31 11.86
N ARG A 47 13.79 -2.67 12.58
CA ARG A 47 13.53 -2.82 14.02
C ARG A 47 12.20 -2.18 14.38
N SER A 48 11.65 -2.54 15.54
CA SER A 48 10.48 -1.87 16.13
C SER A 48 10.65 -1.60 17.61
N VAL A 49 9.82 -0.72 18.14
CA VAL A 49 9.63 -0.50 19.56
C VAL A 49 8.15 -0.70 19.88
N PHE A 50 7.91 -1.41 20.98
CA PHE A 50 6.60 -1.71 21.52
C PHE A 50 6.45 -1.17 22.93
N THR A 51 5.26 -0.63 23.27
CA THR A 51 4.89 -0.17 24.60
C THR A 51 3.42 -0.40 24.88
N ILE A 52 3.07 -0.57 26.16
CA ILE A 52 1.68 -0.64 26.61
C ILE A 52 1.42 0.52 27.60
N TYR A 53 0.33 1.21 27.35
CA TYR A 53 -0.23 2.20 28.26
C TYR A 53 -1.54 1.65 28.85
N GLN A 54 -1.85 2.02 30.09
CA GLN A 54 -3.04 1.62 30.80
C GLN A 54 -3.79 2.85 31.30
N ASN A 55 -5.10 2.82 31.23
CA ASN A 55 -5.95 3.82 31.84
C ASN A 55 -5.97 3.62 33.36
N ARG A 56 -5.72 4.70 34.13
CA ARG A 56 -5.61 4.65 35.60
C ARG A 56 -6.95 4.38 36.29
N GLU A 57 -8.07 4.77 35.63
CA GLU A 57 -9.41 4.60 36.18
C GLU A 57 -10.02 3.25 35.75
N ASN A 58 -9.60 2.72 34.59
CA ASN A 58 -10.02 1.40 34.09
C ASN A 58 -8.78 0.59 33.67
N PRO A 59 -8.21 -0.24 34.56
CA PRO A 59 -7.01 -1.03 34.25
C PRO A 59 -7.19 -2.07 33.11
N ASN A 60 -8.42 -2.41 32.73
CA ASN A 60 -8.67 -3.29 31.59
C ASN A 60 -8.57 -2.54 30.24
N HIS A 61 -8.63 -1.22 30.27
CA HIS A 61 -8.48 -0.39 29.10
C HIS A 61 -6.98 -0.11 28.86
N GLN A 62 -6.44 -0.69 27.79
CA GLN A 62 -5.03 -0.58 27.44
C GLN A 62 -4.87 -0.07 26.01
N ILE A 63 -3.77 0.62 25.76
CA ILE A 63 -3.30 1.04 24.44
C ILE A 63 -1.94 0.38 24.18
N GLU A 64 -1.87 -0.39 23.12
CA GLU A 64 -0.63 -0.93 22.57
C GLU A 64 -0.12 0.00 21.47
N LEU A 65 1.15 0.35 21.53
CA LEU A 65 1.81 1.20 20.55
C LEU A 65 3.00 0.48 19.96
N ASP A 66 2.95 0.25 18.67
CA ASP A 66 4.06 -0.23 17.85
C ASP A 66 4.57 0.83 16.90
N ILE A 67 5.88 1.03 16.86
CA ILE A 67 6.56 1.90 15.89
C ILE A 67 7.60 1.07 15.14
N TYR A 68 7.38 0.85 13.85
CA TYR A 68 8.23 0.05 12.97
C TYR A 68 9.11 0.95 12.09
N ASP A 69 10.44 0.79 12.13
CA ASP A 69 11.37 1.36 11.16
C ASP A 69 11.44 0.43 9.95
N MET A 70 10.89 0.86 8.83
CA MET A 70 10.83 0.10 7.58
C MET A 70 11.97 0.43 6.61
N GLY A 71 12.97 1.22 7.05
CA GLY A 71 14.15 1.58 6.28
C GLY A 71 13.96 2.76 5.33
N ASN A 72 12.82 2.89 4.67
CA ASN A 72 12.50 4.04 3.81
C ASN A 72 10.98 4.23 3.66
N VAL A 73 10.58 5.37 3.09
CA VAL A 73 9.17 5.77 2.94
C VAL A 73 8.36 4.82 2.04
N LEU A 74 8.97 4.24 1.01
CA LEU A 74 8.29 3.29 0.12
C LEU A 74 7.89 2.01 0.87
N GLN A 75 8.78 1.50 1.70
CA GLN A 75 8.53 0.29 2.49
C GLN A 75 7.52 0.56 3.62
N ALA A 76 7.59 1.74 4.26
CA ALA A 76 6.61 2.17 5.26
C ALA A 76 5.21 2.33 4.63
N PHE A 77 5.09 2.99 3.48
CA PHE A 77 3.86 3.01 2.71
C PHE A 77 3.38 1.61 2.34
N GLY A 78 4.30 0.76 1.89
CA GLY A 78 3.99 -0.59 1.44
C GLY A 78 3.31 -1.42 2.53
N ILE A 79 3.91 -1.52 3.70
CA ILE A 79 3.32 -2.27 4.82
C ILE A 79 2.01 -1.61 5.29
N PHE A 80 1.97 -0.27 5.43
CA PHE A 80 0.75 0.47 5.75
C PHE A 80 -0.38 0.12 4.78
N SER A 81 -0.11 0.08 3.46
CA SER A 81 -1.10 -0.22 2.42
C SER A 81 -1.67 -1.65 2.50
N ARG A 82 -1.02 -2.55 3.24
CA ARG A 82 -1.50 -3.93 3.47
C ARG A 82 -2.45 -4.04 4.66
N PHE A 83 -2.34 -3.12 5.62
CA PHE A 83 -3.12 -3.16 6.86
C PHE A 83 -4.29 -2.19 6.87
N ARG A 84 -4.23 -1.09 6.09
CA ARG A 84 -5.33 -0.13 6.07
C ARG A 84 -6.57 -0.72 5.40
N SER A 85 -7.74 -0.34 5.91
CA SER A 85 -9.03 -0.49 5.24
C SER A 85 -9.42 0.82 4.52
N GLU A 86 -10.38 0.77 3.59
CA GLU A 86 -10.55 1.77 2.53
C GLU A 86 -11.17 3.10 2.97
N ASP A 87 -11.86 3.20 4.11
CA ASP A 87 -12.87 4.26 4.28
C ASP A 87 -12.66 5.25 5.42
N ARG A 88 -11.56 5.21 6.19
CA ARG A 88 -11.44 6.04 7.39
C ARG A 88 -10.08 6.73 7.49
N VAL A 89 -10.00 7.95 6.96
CA VAL A 89 -8.78 8.76 7.02
C VAL A 89 -8.71 9.54 8.33
N LEU A 90 -7.60 9.38 9.07
CA LEU A 90 -7.36 10.09 10.33
C LEU A 90 -6.72 11.48 10.12
N GLY A 91 -6.04 11.70 8.98
CA GLY A 91 -5.35 12.96 8.68
C GLY A 91 -4.03 13.13 9.45
N ILE A 92 -3.34 12.03 9.79
CA ILE A 92 -2.06 12.03 10.51
C ILE A 92 -0.98 11.39 9.62
N GLY A 93 0.25 11.89 9.71
CA GLY A 93 1.36 11.43 8.90
C GLY A 93 1.22 11.77 7.43
N LEU A 94 1.66 10.89 6.54
CA LEU A 94 1.52 11.01 5.08
C LEU A 94 0.20 10.38 4.60
N ASP A 95 -0.25 9.34 5.27
CA ASP A 95 -1.58 8.73 5.13
C ASP A 95 -1.90 7.95 6.41
N SER A 96 -3.18 7.73 6.71
CA SER A 96 -3.61 7.14 7.97
C SER A 96 -4.99 6.51 7.88
N TYR A 97 -5.25 5.58 8.78
CA TYR A 97 -6.51 4.87 8.93
C TYR A 97 -6.91 4.85 10.41
N LEU A 98 -8.19 4.96 10.70
CA LEU A 98 -8.75 4.89 12.04
C LEU A 98 -10.04 4.06 12.03
N ASP A 99 -10.13 3.07 12.90
CA ASP A 99 -11.40 2.43 13.28
C ASP A 99 -11.67 2.54 14.79
N ASP A 100 -12.59 1.74 15.31
CA ASP A 100 -13.03 1.84 16.70
C ASP A 100 -11.94 1.41 17.70
N GLN A 101 -11.03 0.51 17.29
CA GLN A 101 -10.00 -0.07 18.15
C GLN A 101 -8.59 0.04 17.60
N SER A 102 -8.40 0.58 16.39
CA SER A 102 -7.06 0.72 15.82
C SER A 102 -6.86 2.03 15.07
N ALA A 103 -5.65 2.57 15.14
CA ALA A 103 -5.18 3.66 14.33
C ALA A 103 -3.84 3.28 13.70
N LEU A 104 -3.75 3.42 12.39
CA LEU A 104 -2.56 3.14 11.61
C LEU A 104 -2.14 4.38 10.86
N PHE A 105 -0.84 4.65 10.79
CA PHE A 105 -0.33 5.69 9.89
C PHE A 105 1.12 5.40 9.49
N TYR A 106 1.57 6.06 8.41
CA TYR A 106 2.99 6.10 8.10
C TYR A 106 3.47 7.54 7.94
N LYS A 107 4.71 7.79 8.33
CA LYS A 107 5.40 9.08 8.18
C LYS A 107 6.90 8.84 7.99
N GLY A 108 7.46 9.37 6.88
CA GLY A 108 8.81 9.02 6.48
C GLY A 108 8.98 7.50 6.39
N LYS A 109 10.04 6.97 7.00
CA LYS A 109 10.32 5.53 7.00
C LYS A 109 9.58 4.73 8.09
N TYR A 110 8.73 5.36 8.89
CA TYR A 110 8.05 4.73 10.01
C TYR A 110 6.62 4.35 9.67
N PHE A 111 6.25 3.13 10.02
CA PHE A 111 4.89 2.64 10.11
C PHE A 111 4.50 2.51 11.58
N VAL A 112 3.35 3.04 11.96
CA VAL A 112 2.88 3.09 13.35
C VAL A 112 1.52 2.45 13.45
N MET A 113 1.36 1.59 14.47
CA MET A 113 0.10 0.96 14.85
C MET A 113 -0.20 1.34 16.30
N VAL A 114 -1.42 1.78 16.54
CA VAL A 114 -1.96 2.04 17.88
C VAL A 114 -3.22 1.21 18.01
N TYR A 115 -3.26 0.31 18.96
CA TYR A 115 -4.39 -0.57 19.20
C TYR A 115 -4.97 -0.30 20.60
N SER A 116 -6.30 -0.36 20.72
CA SER A 116 -7.01 -0.19 21.98
C SER A 116 -7.83 -1.45 22.31
N THR A 117 -7.78 -1.92 23.55
CA THR A 117 -8.59 -3.03 24.02
C THR A 117 -10.08 -2.70 24.08
N GLU A 118 -10.43 -1.41 24.12
CA GLU A 118 -11.81 -0.91 24.09
C GLU A 118 -11.97 0.13 22.97
N SER A 119 -13.20 0.29 22.47
CA SER A 119 -13.50 1.31 21.45
C SER A 119 -13.24 2.72 21.99
N ASN A 120 -12.21 3.39 21.46
CA ASN A 120 -11.84 4.76 21.84
C ASN A 120 -11.12 5.51 20.71
N PRO A 121 -11.81 5.89 19.63
CA PRO A 121 -11.20 6.59 18.49
C PRO A 121 -10.52 7.90 18.86
N LEU A 122 -11.04 8.62 19.88
CA LEU A 122 -10.44 9.89 20.31
C LEU A 122 -9.05 9.68 20.92
N VAL A 123 -8.89 8.71 21.81
CA VAL A 123 -7.61 8.37 22.44
C VAL A 123 -6.64 7.82 21.40
N LEU A 124 -7.08 6.93 20.51
CA LEU A 124 -6.27 6.44 19.39
C LEU A 124 -5.71 7.59 18.55
N LYS A 125 -6.56 8.58 18.24
CA LYS A 125 -6.13 9.79 17.52
C LYS A 125 -5.09 10.58 18.29
N GLN A 126 -5.29 10.80 19.59
CA GLN A 126 -4.36 11.55 20.44
C GLN A 126 -2.99 10.88 20.54
N PHE A 127 -2.93 9.56 20.78
CA PHE A 127 -1.68 8.81 20.77
C PHE A 127 -0.98 8.87 19.41
N SER A 128 -1.71 8.68 18.31
CA SER A 128 -1.17 8.75 16.96
C SER A 128 -0.58 10.14 16.65
N MET A 129 -1.27 11.22 17.04
CA MET A 129 -0.74 12.58 16.89
C MET A 129 0.52 12.81 17.70
N ALA A 130 0.55 12.37 18.97
CA ALA A 130 1.71 12.51 19.85
C ALA A 130 2.96 11.82 19.27
N VAL A 131 2.81 10.61 18.70
CA VAL A 131 3.89 9.91 17.98
C VAL A 131 4.28 10.65 16.70
N SER A 132 3.30 11.04 15.89
CA SER A 132 3.55 11.73 14.61
C SER A 132 4.33 13.03 14.77
N LEU A 133 4.09 13.79 15.85
CA LEU A 133 4.84 15.02 16.16
C LEU A 133 6.32 14.75 16.45
N LYS A 134 6.67 13.59 17.00
CA LYS A 134 8.07 13.20 17.28
C LYS A 134 8.82 12.71 16.04
N ILE A 135 8.14 12.27 15.01
CA ILE A 135 8.77 11.84 13.76
C ILE A 135 9.19 13.06 12.94
N THR A 136 10.50 13.29 12.84
CA THR A 136 11.12 14.41 12.10
C THR A 136 11.48 14.03 10.65
N ASP A 137 11.20 12.80 10.22
CA ASP A 137 11.38 12.38 8.83
C ASP A 137 10.25 12.96 7.97
N HIS A 138 10.61 13.89 7.09
CA HIS A 138 9.72 14.60 6.16
C HIS A 138 9.84 14.08 4.73
N SER A 139 10.36 12.86 4.53
CA SER A 139 10.39 12.23 3.20
C SER A 139 9.00 12.26 2.57
N PRO A 140 8.86 12.72 1.31
CA PRO A 140 7.57 12.76 0.64
C PRO A 140 7.04 11.33 0.38
N PRO A 141 5.73 11.17 0.14
CA PRO A 141 5.18 9.87 -0.24
C PRO A 141 5.80 9.36 -1.55
N PRO A 142 5.76 8.05 -1.83
CA PRO A 142 6.25 7.50 -3.09
C PRO A 142 5.60 8.21 -4.28
N LYS A 143 6.42 8.73 -5.20
CA LYS A 143 5.95 9.51 -6.36
C LYS A 143 4.98 8.75 -7.27
N GLU A 144 5.12 7.43 -7.31
CA GLU A 144 4.30 6.53 -8.13
C GLU A 144 2.82 6.56 -7.74
N ILE A 145 2.50 6.88 -6.49
CA ILE A 145 1.10 7.07 -6.03
C ILE A 145 0.43 8.19 -6.83
N GLY A 146 1.18 9.25 -7.13
CA GLY A 146 0.69 10.40 -7.90
C GLY A 146 0.47 10.12 -9.40
N TYR A 147 0.88 8.97 -9.92
CA TYR A 147 0.63 8.59 -11.32
C TYR A 147 -0.80 8.07 -11.53
N PHE A 148 -1.42 7.53 -10.48
CA PHE A 148 -2.76 6.97 -10.55
C PHE A 148 -3.82 8.06 -10.74
N PRO A 149 -4.69 7.96 -11.77
CA PRO A 149 -5.81 8.89 -11.97
C PRO A 149 -6.71 8.98 -10.75
N LYS A 150 -7.25 10.15 -10.49
CA LYS A 150 -8.14 10.36 -9.32
C LYS A 150 -9.61 10.01 -9.62
N ASN A 151 -10.02 10.11 -10.88
CA ASN A 151 -11.40 9.83 -11.27
C ASN A 151 -11.70 8.34 -11.19
N GLY A 152 -12.82 7.95 -10.59
CA GLY A 152 -13.22 6.55 -10.42
C GLY A 152 -12.33 5.72 -9.48
N PHE A 153 -11.33 6.35 -8.86
CA PHE A 153 -10.42 5.70 -7.94
C PHE A 153 -11.14 5.31 -6.65
N LYS A 154 -10.94 4.08 -6.19
CA LYS A 154 -11.44 3.61 -4.90
C LYS A 154 -10.48 4.09 -3.81
N PRO A 155 -10.90 5.00 -2.91
CA PRO A 155 -10.01 5.54 -1.88
C PRO A 155 -9.34 4.43 -1.07
N GLY A 156 -8.08 4.62 -0.71
CA GLY A 156 -7.34 3.64 0.08
C GLY A 156 -6.88 2.37 -0.66
N SER A 157 -7.23 2.19 -1.94
CA SER A 157 -6.96 0.94 -2.66
C SER A 157 -5.56 0.81 -3.26
N ILE A 158 -4.73 1.88 -3.29
CA ILE A 158 -3.37 1.75 -3.79
C ILE A 158 -2.55 0.90 -2.82
N GLN A 159 -2.00 -0.19 -3.34
CA GLN A 159 -1.10 -1.08 -2.63
C GLN A 159 0.25 -1.15 -3.34
N TYR A 160 1.32 -1.24 -2.55
CA TYR A 160 2.65 -1.53 -3.05
C TYR A 160 2.99 -3.00 -2.77
N PHE A 161 3.54 -3.66 -3.77
CA PHE A 161 4.02 -5.04 -3.71
C PHE A 161 5.54 -5.02 -3.89
N PRO A 162 6.34 -5.43 -2.90
CA PRO A 162 7.79 -5.48 -3.02
C PRO A 162 8.27 -6.60 -3.94
N GLU A 163 7.42 -7.60 -4.16
CA GLU A 163 7.63 -8.74 -5.06
C GLU A 163 6.29 -9.29 -5.56
N GLY A 164 6.31 -9.98 -6.70
CA GLY A 164 5.16 -10.76 -7.18
C GLY A 164 3.91 -9.96 -7.51
N LEU A 165 4.05 -8.77 -8.07
CA LEU A 165 2.90 -7.96 -8.52
C LEU A 165 1.97 -8.80 -9.40
N LEU A 166 0.66 -8.71 -9.18
CA LEU A 166 -0.37 -9.53 -9.83
C LEU A 166 -0.18 -11.06 -9.69
N GLY A 167 0.61 -11.51 -8.70
CA GLY A 167 0.97 -12.92 -8.54
C GLY A 167 2.10 -13.40 -9.47
N TYR A 168 2.69 -12.53 -10.28
CA TYR A 168 3.76 -12.88 -11.22
C TYR A 168 5.14 -12.49 -10.71
N GLN A 169 6.01 -13.46 -10.46
CA GLN A 169 7.37 -13.23 -9.96
C GLN A 169 8.23 -12.38 -10.93
N PHE A 170 7.98 -12.48 -12.24
CA PHE A 170 8.70 -11.69 -13.25
C PHE A 170 8.30 -10.21 -13.27
N LEU A 171 7.15 -9.84 -12.69
CA LEU A 171 6.76 -8.44 -12.53
C LEU A 171 7.48 -7.77 -11.35
N LYS A 172 8.19 -8.56 -10.53
CA LYS A 172 8.97 -8.08 -9.38
C LYS A 172 8.11 -7.21 -8.45
N ARG A 173 8.45 -5.91 -8.35
CA ARG A 173 7.81 -4.93 -7.47
C ARG A 173 6.94 -3.96 -8.25
N GLY A 174 5.95 -3.40 -7.58
CA GLY A 174 5.09 -2.39 -8.22
C GLY A 174 3.91 -1.98 -7.37
N PHE A 175 3.02 -1.24 -7.99
CA PHE A 175 1.81 -0.71 -7.37
C PHE A 175 0.58 -1.22 -8.12
N GLN A 176 -0.52 -1.36 -7.39
CA GLN A 176 -1.84 -1.62 -7.94
C GLN A 176 -2.85 -0.70 -7.26
N GLY A 177 -3.77 -0.13 -8.04
CA GLY A 177 -4.90 0.64 -7.55
C GLY A 177 -6.20 0.12 -8.14
N THR A 178 -7.27 0.13 -7.34
CA THR A 178 -8.61 -0.31 -7.75
C THR A 178 -9.47 0.87 -8.16
N TYR A 179 -10.24 0.67 -9.21
CA TYR A 179 -11.16 1.64 -9.80
C TYR A 179 -12.54 1.01 -9.97
N ILE A 180 -13.56 1.84 -9.97
CA ILE A 180 -14.94 1.41 -10.20
C ILE A 180 -15.40 1.91 -11.57
N GLU A 181 -15.74 0.98 -12.46
CA GLU A 181 -16.36 1.26 -13.74
C GLU A 181 -17.82 1.65 -13.48
N LYS A 182 -18.17 2.93 -13.74
CA LYS A 182 -19.56 3.38 -13.64
C LYS A 182 -20.34 2.90 -14.86
N GLU A 183 -21.26 1.99 -14.68
CA GLU A 183 -22.27 1.68 -15.70
C GLU A 183 -23.46 2.64 -15.56
N GLU A 184 -23.82 3.32 -16.69
CA GLU A 184 -25.10 4.06 -16.80
C GLU A 184 -26.25 3.06 -16.62
N ASN A 185 -27.07 3.25 -15.56
CA ASN A 185 -28.29 2.49 -15.26
C ASN A 185 -28.16 1.09 -14.61
N LYS A 186 -27.02 0.70 -14.08
CA LYS A 186 -26.90 -0.51 -13.25
C LYS A 186 -26.23 -0.17 -11.93
N GLY A 187 -26.70 -0.84 -10.85
CA GLY A 187 -26.25 -0.67 -9.48
C GLY A 187 -24.73 -0.60 -9.27
N GLU A 188 -24.16 -1.41 -8.44
CA GLU A 188 -22.73 -1.41 -8.12
C GLU A 188 -21.87 -1.58 -9.38
N GLY A 189 -20.99 -0.59 -9.65
CA GLY A 189 -20.04 -0.64 -10.78
C GLY A 189 -19.03 -1.77 -10.59
N LYS A 190 -18.50 -2.29 -11.71
CA LYS A 190 -17.47 -3.34 -11.65
C LYS A 190 -16.10 -2.76 -11.37
N GLU A 191 -15.33 -3.50 -10.59
CA GLU A 191 -13.95 -3.14 -10.28
C GLU A 191 -13.02 -3.51 -11.42
N PHE A 192 -12.05 -2.62 -11.69
CA PHE A 192 -10.88 -2.88 -12.51
C PHE A 192 -9.63 -2.34 -11.83
N HIS A 193 -8.47 -2.74 -12.29
CA HIS A 193 -7.21 -2.39 -11.64
C HIS A 193 -6.26 -1.71 -12.62
N LEU A 194 -5.65 -0.60 -12.19
CA LEU A 194 -4.44 -0.09 -12.80
C LEU A 194 -3.24 -0.62 -12.04
N PHE A 195 -2.17 -0.99 -12.74
CA PHE A 195 -0.95 -1.47 -12.13
C PHE A 195 0.31 -0.88 -12.79
N LEU A 196 1.34 -0.75 -11.99
CA LEU A 196 2.65 -0.21 -12.38
C LEU A 196 3.73 -1.18 -11.88
N ALA A 197 4.39 -1.91 -12.77
CA ALA A 197 5.58 -2.68 -12.42
C ALA A 197 6.84 -1.85 -12.65
N ILE A 198 7.79 -1.91 -11.70
CA ILE A 198 9.00 -1.08 -11.68
C ILE A 198 10.23 -1.95 -11.91
N PHE A 199 11.05 -1.59 -12.89
CA PHE A 199 12.30 -2.27 -13.24
C PHE A 199 13.49 -1.35 -13.04
N LYS A 200 14.70 -1.90 -13.12
CA LYS A 200 15.93 -1.12 -12.97
C LYS A 200 16.21 -0.22 -14.18
N ASN A 201 15.79 -0.68 -15.35
CA ASN A 201 16.01 0.00 -16.63
C ASN A 201 14.95 -0.42 -17.67
N PRO A 202 14.86 0.28 -18.82
CA PRO A 202 13.91 -0.05 -19.88
C PRO A 202 14.08 -1.46 -20.46
N GLN A 203 15.29 -2.00 -20.54
CA GLN A 203 15.56 -3.32 -21.10
C GLN A 203 14.96 -4.44 -20.24
N GLU A 204 15.07 -4.31 -18.90
CA GLU A 204 14.38 -5.23 -17.98
C GLU A 204 12.84 -5.16 -18.15
N ALA A 205 12.28 -3.96 -18.33
CA ALA A 205 10.84 -3.79 -18.56
C ALA A 205 10.41 -4.45 -19.88
N ILE A 206 11.15 -4.26 -20.97
CA ILE A 206 10.90 -4.89 -22.27
C ILE A 206 10.97 -6.43 -22.14
N SER A 207 11.97 -6.93 -21.42
CA SER A 207 12.13 -8.38 -21.20
C SER A 207 10.94 -8.93 -20.39
N ALA A 208 10.47 -8.24 -19.36
CA ALA A 208 9.31 -8.64 -18.58
C ALA A 208 8.03 -8.61 -19.42
N LEU A 209 7.85 -7.62 -20.31
CA LEU A 209 6.70 -7.57 -21.23
C LEU A 209 6.71 -8.78 -22.20
N LYS A 210 7.88 -9.19 -22.66
CA LYS A 210 8.02 -10.40 -23.51
C LYS A 210 7.61 -11.64 -22.71
N VAL A 211 8.07 -11.79 -21.48
CA VAL A 211 7.66 -12.91 -20.60
C VAL A 211 6.15 -12.89 -20.37
N PHE A 212 5.55 -11.72 -20.15
CA PHE A 212 4.08 -11.62 -19.99
C PHE A 212 3.36 -12.06 -21.28
N ARG A 213 3.83 -11.63 -22.44
CA ARG A 213 3.30 -12.06 -23.74
C ARG A 213 3.38 -13.58 -23.92
N ASP A 214 4.52 -14.19 -23.60
CA ASP A 214 4.71 -15.64 -23.68
C ASP A 214 3.79 -16.38 -22.70
N ASN A 215 3.52 -15.78 -21.52
CA ASN A 215 2.57 -16.33 -20.55
C ASN A 215 1.13 -16.30 -21.08
N LEU A 216 0.70 -15.15 -21.66
CA LEU A 216 -0.62 -15.06 -22.30
C LEU A 216 -0.75 -16.03 -23.47
N TYR A 217 0.30 -16.19 -24.29
CA TYR A 217 0.29 -17.15 -25.39
C TYR A 217 0.09 -18.61 -24.92
N LYS A 218 0.68 -18.98 -23.79
CA LYS A 218 0.64 -20.33 -23.23
C LYS A 218 -0.62 -20.62 -22.43
N LYS A 219 -1.11 -19.67 -21.65
CA LYS A 219 -2.15 -19.89 -20.62
C LYS A 219 -3.40 -19.05 -20.79
N GLY A 220 -3.33 -17.96 -21.55
CA GLY A 220 -4.40 -17.03 -21.80
C GLY A 220 -4.73 -16.88 -23.27
N LYS A 221 -5.06 -15.65 -23.67
CA LYS A 221 -5.31 -15.30 -25.08
C LYS A 221 -4.61 -13.99 -25.41
N ILE A 222 -4.03 -13.88 -26.60
CA ILE A 222 -3.51 -12.63 -27.14
C ILE A 222 -4.52 -12.09 -28.15
N ASP A 223 -4.92 -10.83 -27.96
CA ASP A 223 -5.72 -10.11 -28.94
C ASP A 223 -4.80 -9.58 -30.04
N ARG A 224 -4.99 -10.09 -31.26
CA ARG A 224 -4.28 -9.68 -32.49
C ARG A 224 -5.07 -8.70 -33.33
N GLY A 225 -6.19 -8.18 -32.82
CA GLY A 225 -7.13 -7.30 -33.54
C GLY A 225 -6.62 -5.87 -33.73
N SER A 226 -7.54 -4.94 -33.78
CA SER A 226 -7.36 -3.54 -34.17
C SER A 226 -6.17 -2.80 -33.52
N PRO A 227 -5.63 -1.76 -34.16
CA PRO A 227 -4.61 -0.91 -33.57
C PRO A 227 -5.02 -0.43 -32.18
N SER A 228 -4.09 -0.49 -31.23
CA SER A 228 -4.35 -0.06 -29.88
C SER A 228 -4.30 1.48 -29.77
N PRO A 229 -5.29 2.14 -29.13
CA PRO A 229 -5.22 3.58 -28.85
C PRO A 229 -4.07 3.95 -27.91
N PHE A 230 -3.38 2.95 -27.35
CA PHE A 230 -2.26 3.10 -26.42
C PHE A 230 -0.87 2.92 -27.09
N GLY A 231 -0.84 2.80 -28.43
CA GLY A 231 0.37 2.64 -29.23
C GLY A 231 0.54 1.23 -29.79
N SER A 232 1.39 1.13 -30.83
CA SER A 232 1.64 -0.11 -31.59
C SER A 232 2.28 -1.23 -30.75
N ASN A 233 2.91 -0.88 -29.64
CA ASN A 233 3.60 -1.82 -28.76
C ASN A 233 2.75 -2.27 -27.56
N ALA A 234 1.46 -1.87 -27.49
CA ALA A 234 0.58 -2.32 -26.44
C ALA A 234 0.29 -3.82 -26.60
N LEU A 235 0.52 -4.57 -25.51
CA LEU A 235 0.10 -5.96 -25.40
C LEU A 235 -1.34 -5.99 -24.90
N LYS A 236 -2.24 -6.60 -25.68
CA LYS A 236 -3.63 -6.85 -25.29
C LYS A 236 -3.91 -8.33 -25.23
N GLY A 237 -4.75 -8.74 -24.28
CA GLY A 237 -5.13 -10.13 -24.16
C GLY A 237 -6.08 -10.40 -23.00
N GLU A 238 -6.28 -11.68 -22.73
CA GLU A 238 -7.05 -12.19 -21.60
C GLU A 238 -6.19 -13.11 -20.77
N ASP A 239 -5.93 -12.70 -19.53
CA ASP A 239 -5.17 -13.45 -18.55
C ASP A 239 -6.13 -14.34 -17.73
N PRO A 240 -5.78 -15.60 -17.43
CA PRO A 240 -6.69 -16.50 -16.71
C PRO A 240 -7.01 -16.06 -15.28
N TYR A 241 -6.18 -15.21 -14.68
CA TYR A 241 -6.34 -14.75 -13.29
C TYR A 241 -6.76 -13.28 -13.21
N GLN A 242 -6.35 -12.46 -14.18
CA GLN A 242 -6.59 -11.02 -14.18
C GLN A 242 -7.71 -10.58 -15.14
N GLY A 243 -8.26 -11.51 -15.94
CA GLY A 243 -9.23 -11.18 -16.99
C GLY A 243 -8.60 -10.43 -18.16
N ARG A 244 -9.34 -9.51 -18.77
CA ARG A 244 -8.79 -8.68 -19.87
C ARG A 244 -7.68 -7.79 -19.37
N VAL A 245 -6.59 -7.73 -20.12
CA VAL A 245 -5.40 -6.93 -19.78
C VAL A 245 -4.95 -6.11 -20.99
N ILE A 246 -4.49 -4.90 -20.71
CA ILE A 246 -3.73 -4.07 -21.65
C ILE A 246 -2.48 -3.62 -20.93
N ILE A 247 -1.31 -3.81 -21.55
CA ILE A 247 -0.03 -3.47 -20.95
C ILE A 247 0.81 -2.68 -21.95
N VAL A 248 1.41 -1.59 -21.49
CA VAL A 248 2.36 -0.78 -22.24
C VAL A 248 3.67 -0.64 -21.48
N GLN A 249 4.77 -0.60 -22.21
CA GLN A 249 6.09 -0.27 -21.64
C GLN A 249 6.36 1.23 -21.83
N LYS A 250 6.76 1.91 -20.73
CA LYS A 250 7.19 3.31 -20.74
C LYS A 250 8.41 3.50 -19.85
N GLY A 251 9.56 3.79 -20.45
CA GLY A 251 10.80 3.85 -19.68
C GLY A 251 11.07 2.55 -18.94
N GLN A 252 11.34 2.65 -17.66
CA GLN A 252 11.58 1.50 -16.77
C GLN A 252 10.31 0.86 -16.18
N TYR A 253 9.13 1.26 -16.68
CA TYR A 253 7.85 0.80 -16.16
C TYR A 253 7.11 -0.10 -17.15
N LEU A 254 6.36 -1.07 -16.63
CA LEU A 254 5.20 -1.63 -17.31
C LEU A 254 3.96 -1.08 -16.64
N LEU A 255 3.14 -0.39 -17.43
CA LEU A 255 1.85 0.14 -17.03
C LEU A 255 0.77 -0.78 -17.56
N GLY A 256 -0.19 -1.14 -16.77
CA GLY A 256 -1.26 -1.99 -17.23
C GLY A 256 -2.59 -1.68 -16.59
N ILE A 257 -3.61 -2.14 -17.27
CA ILE A 257 -4.99 -2.18 -16.81
C ILE A 257 -5.52 -3.60 -16.94
N ALA A 258 -6.24 -4.08 -15.91
CA ALA A 258 -6.71 -5.45 -15.81
C ALA A 258 -8.12 -5.53 -15.21
N GLY A 259 -8.88 -6.59 -15.56
CA GLY A 259 -10.19 -6.89 -14.97
C GLY A 259 -11.36 -6.08 -15.53
N PHE A 260 -11.17 -5.31 -16.59
CA PHE A 260 -12.23 -4.50 -17.22
C PHE A 260 -13.09 -5.33 -18.18
N GLU A 261 -14.34 -4.90 -18.40
CA GLU A 261 -15.23 -5.56 -19.38
C GLU A 261 -15.10 -4.99 -20.78
N LYS A 262 -15.12 -3.66 -20.90
CA LYS A 262 -15.08 -2.97 -22.19
C LYS A 262 -13.90 -1.99 -22.22
N GLU A 263 -13.06 -2.08 -23.25
CA GLU A 263 -11.91 -1.20 -23.42
C GLU A 263 -12.30 0.28 -23.44
N LYS A 264 -13.41 0.61 -24.10
CA LYS A 264 -13.88 1.99 -24.26
C LYS A 264 -14.18 2.69 -22.92
N THR A 265 -14.68 1.96 -21.93
CA THR A 265 -15.07 2.55 -20.63
C THR A 265 -13.87 2.86 -19.73
N VAL A 266 -12.73 2.21 -19.97
CA VAL A 266 -11.50 2.37 -19.19
C VAL A 266 -10.38 3.11 -19.94
N GLU A 267 -10.63 3.46 -21.19
CA GLU A 267 -9.63 4.06 -22.09
C GLU A 267 -9.05 5.37 -21.53
N ASP A 268 -9.90 6.27 -21.05
CA ASP A 268 -9.48 7.56 -20.51
C ASP A 268 -8.64 7.42 -19.26
N HIS A 269 -9.01 6.51 -18.35
CA HIS A 269 -8.23 6.20 -17.15
C HIS A 269 -6.83 5.71 -17.51
N PHE A 270 -6.74 4.79 -18.48
CA PHE A 270 -5.44 4.24 -18.84
C PHE A 270 -4.58 5.25 -19.63
N LYS A 271 -5.17 6.08 -20.49
CA LYS A 271 -4.46 7.20 -21.14
C LYS A 271 -3.91 8.21 -20.13
N GLU A 272 -4.73 8.57 -19.14
CA GLU A 272 -4.30 9.47 -18.08
C GLU A 272 -3.16 8.86 -17.25
N PHE A 273 -3.26 7.60 -16.88
CA PHE A 273 -2.22 6.89 -16.16
C PHE A 273 -0.89 6.86 -16.92
N ILE A 274 -0.92 6.53 -18.23
CA ILE A 274 0.25 6.58 -19.10
C ILE A 274 0.84 8.00 -19.15
N ARG A 275 -0.01 9.02 -19.28
CA ARG A 275 0.41 10.42 -19.36
C ARG A 275 1.09 10.89 -18.06
N ASN A 276 0.52 10.55 -16.91
CA ASN A 276 0.99 10.95 -15.59
C ASN A 276 2.33 10.30 -15.21
N THR A 277 2.63 9.11 -15.74
CA THR A 277 3.89 8.40 -15.48
C THR A 277 5.06 9.12 -16.16
N ARG A 278 6.03 9.59 -15.37
CA ARG A 278 7.20 10.36 -15.80
C ARG A 278 8.49 9.57 -15.61
#